data_e64aa72fa3d09b494ffd148b7d976b91
#
_entry.id   e64aa72fa3d09b494ffd148b7d976b91
#
_cell.length_a   1.000
_cell.length_b   1.000
_cell.length_c   1.000
_cell.angle_alpha   90.00
_cell.angle_beta   90.00
_cell.angle_gamma   90.00
#
_symmetry.space_group_name_H-M   'P 1'
#
loop_
_entity.id
_entity.type
_entity.pdbx_description
1 polymer ?
#
loop_
_entity_poly.entity_id
_entity_poly.type
_entity_poly.pdbx_seq_one_letter_code
_entity_poly.pdbx_strand_id
1 'polypeptide(L)'
;MFKDCRTLEELKKKYHELVLKHHPDRGGNLEMMQAVNVAYDKFFPLLKNKHMNKAGEMYEKQNNETPEYFKDIIDRLMKFEGIYIEIIGSFIWVTGDTKPYKDSIKEMGFKWHTKKLCWYLPPEGYRKFGKKEYSLDDIRGMYGTKGFQAHGSMKLEAEAV
;
A
#
# COMPACT_ATOMS: atom_id res chain seq x y z
N MET A 1 6.81 13.58 10.96
CA MET A 1 5.89 13.02 9.97
C MET A 1 5.83 11.49 10.06
N PHE A 2 6.97 10.79 10.13
CA PHE A 2 6.99 9.33 10.26
C PHE A 2 7.60 8.84 11.57
N LYS A 3 7.64 9.68 12.57
CA LYS A 3 8.32 9.38 13.84
C LYS A 3 7.70 8.21 14.61
N ASP A 4 6.42 7.98 14.41
CA ASP A 4 5.70 6.90 15.10
C ASP A 4 5.81 5.55 14.38
N CYS A 5 6.40 5.53 13.19
CA CYS A 5 6.56 4.30 12.44
C CYS A 5 7.74 3.49 12.96
N ARG A 6 7.52 2.20 13.20
CA ARG A 6 8.54 1.30 13.72
C ARG A 6 8.94 0.21 12.74
N THR A 7 8.16 0.03 11.68
CA THR A 7 8.39 -1.00 10.67
C THR A 7 8.20 -0.41 9.29
N LEU A 8 8.70 -1.12 8.27
CA LEU A 8 8.53 -0.72 6.88
C LEU A 8 7.05 -0.71 6.49
N GLU A 9 6.27 -1.65 6.98
CA GLU A 9 4.85 -1.73 6.70
C GLU A 9 4.11 -0.50 7.23
N GLU A 10 4.44 -0.07 8.45
CA GLU A 10 3.84 1.15 9.01
C GLU A 10 4.25 2.38 8.21
N LEU A 11 5.52 2.44 7.77
CA LEU A 11 6.03 3.54 6.97
C LEU A 11 5.27 3.65 5.64
N LYS A 12 5.09 2.52 4.95
CA LYS A 12 4.37 2.49 3.67
C LYS A 12 2.92 2.88 3.83
N LYS A 13 2.27 2.37 4.86
CA LYS A 13 0.86 2.69 5.12
C LYS A 13 0.69 4.18 5.39
N LYS A 14 1.56 4.75 6.22
CA LYS A 14 1.52 6.18 6.54
C LYS A 14 1.81 7.03 5.31
N TYR A 15 2.78 6.64 4.50
CA TYR A 15 3.08 7.32 3.25
C TYR A 15 1.86 7.35 2.33
N HIS A 16 1.20 6.21 2.16
CA HIS A 16 -0.01 6.14 1.32
C HIS A 16 -1.11 7.07 1.83
N GLU A 17 -1.34 7.10 3.14
CA GLU A 17 -2.32 8.00 3.74
C GLU A 17 -1.99 9.47 3.45
N LEU A 18 -0.73 9.85 3.57
CA LEU A 18 -0.29 11.22 3.31
C LEU A 18 -0.37 11.57 1.82
N VAL A 19 -0.09 10.62 0.93
CA VAL A 19 -0.26 10.83 -0.50
C VAL A 19 -1.72 11.10 -0.84
N LEU A 20 -2.63 10.31 -0.29
CA LEU A 20 -4.06 10.52 -0.52
C LEU A 20 -4.51 11.91 -0.07
N LYS A 21 -3.91 12.41 0.99
CA LYS A 21 -4.28 13.72 1.55
C LYS A 21 -3.67 14.88 0.80
N HIS A 22 -2.44 14.74 0.31
CA HIS A 22 -1.66 15.86 -0.21
C HIS A 22 -1.32 15.78 -1.69
N HIS A 23 -1.70 14.73 -2.39
CA HIS A 23 -1.36 14.59 -3.81
C HIS A 23 -2.00 15.71 -4.65
N PRO A 24 -1.24 16.34 -5.57
CA PRO A 24 -1.78 17.43 -6.38
C PRO A 24 -3.01 17.04 -7.21
N ASP A 25 -3.07 15.81 -7.71
CA ASP A 25 -4.22 15.32 -8.49
C ASP A 25 -5.50 15.25 -7.67
N ARG A 26 -5.40 15.36 -6.35
CA ARG A 26 -6.53 15.36 -5.43
C ARG A 26 -6.76 16.73 -4.79
N GLY A 27 -6.21 17.78 -5.40
CA GLY A 27 -6.33 19.12 -4.84
C GLY A 27 -5.42 19.38 -3.65
N GLY A 28 -4.42 18.54 -3.46
CA GLY A 28 -3.46 18.71 -2.37
C GLY A 28 -2.39 19.76 -2.66
N ASN A 29 -1.49 19.94 -1.71
CA ASN A 29 -0.43 20.93 -1.77
C ASN A 29 0.88 20.29 -2.23
N LEU A 30 1.46 20.81 -3.32
CA LEU A 30 2.70 20.27 -3.86
C LEU A 30 3.86 20.34 -2.86
N GLU A 31 3.98 21.44 -2.10
CA GLU A 31 5.03 21.58 -1.10
C GLU A 31 4.93 20.52 -0.02
N MET A 32 3.70 20.22 0.44
CA MET A 32 3.48 19.16 1.41
C MET A 32 3.83 17.81 0.82
N MET A 33 3.47 17.56 -0.44
CA MET A 33 3.80 16.29 -1.10
C MET A 33 5.31 16.11 -1.23
N GLN A 34 6.03 17.18 -1.57
CA GLN A 34 7.49 17.14 -1.63
C GLN A 34 8.09 16.85 -0.25
N ALA A 35 7.55 17.46 0.80
CA ALA A 35 7.99 17.20 2.17
C ALA A 35 7.74 15.74 2.58
N VAL A 36 6.61 15.17 2.18
CA VAL A 36 6.29 13.77 2.43
C VAL A 36 7.30 12.85 1.73
N ASN A 37 7.63 13.15 0.48
CA ASN A 37 8.60 12.35 -0.28
C ASN A 37 9.99 12.41 0.35
N VAL A 38 10.44 13.58 0.76
CA VAL A 38 11.74 13.75 1.42
C VAL A 38 11.77 12.99 2.75
N ALA A 39 10.71 13.09 3.53
CA ALA A 39 10.62 12.39 4.81
C ALA A 39 10.62 10.87 4.62
N TYR A 40 9.91 10.37 3.61
CA TYR A 40 9.91 8.95 3.30
C TYR A 40 11.32 8.45 2.97
N ASP A 41 12.02 9.20 2.11
CA ASP A 41 13.39 8.84 1.74
C ASP A 41 14.33 8.83 2.95
N LYS A 42 14.09 9.73 3.90
CA LYS A 42 14.88 9.81 5.13
C LYS A 42 14.65 8.62 6.06
N PHE A 43 13.39 8.23 6.23
CA PHE A 43 13.03 7.16 7.16
C PHE A 43 13.17 5.76 6.55
N PHE A 44 13.13 5.65 5.25
CA PHE A 44 13.18 4.35 4.57
C PHE A 44 14.41 3.52 4.97
N PRO A 45 15.64 4.03 4.90
CA PRO A 45 16.80 3.21 5.25
C PRO A 45 16.82 2.78 6.73
N LEU A 46 16.15 3.54 7.59
CA LEU A 46 16.07 3.20 9.01
C LEU A 46 15.12 2.04 9.28
N LEU A 47 14.07 1.90 8.46
CA LEU A 47 13.01 0.93 8.67
C LEU A 47 12.97 -0.18 7.62
N LYS A 48 13.80 -0.09 6.61
CA LYS A 48 13.81 -0.98 5.44
C LYS A 48 13.78 -2.47 5.81
N ASN A 49 14.52 -2.87 6.82
CA ASN A 49 14.65 -4.26 7.23
C ASN A 49 13.79 -4.61 8.44
N LYS A 50 13.00 -3.68 8.95
CA LYS A 50 12.15 -3.88 10.11
C LYS A 50 10.74 -4.19 9.67
N HIS A 51 10.18 -5.28 10.18
CA HIS A 51 8.89 -5.79 9.74
C HIS A 51 8.04 -6.21 10.93
N MET A 52 6.75 -6.39 10.68
CA MET A 52 5.81 -6.89 11.68
C MET A 52 4.98 -8.01 11.05
N ASN A 53 4.84 -9.13 11.76
CA ASN A 53 4.00 -10.22 11.30
C ASN A 53 2.54 -9.99 11.71
N LYS A 54 1.64 -10.89 11.29
CA LYS A 54 0.21 -10.76 11.58
C LYS A 54 -0.12 -10.89 13.08
N ALA A 55 0.78 -11.47 13.86
CA ALA A 55 0.62 -11.56 15.31
C ALA A 55 1.09 -10.30 16.04
N GLY A 56 1.57 -9.30 15.32
CA GLY A 56 2.07 -8.06 15.90
C GLY A 56 3.51 -8.13 16.39
N GLU A 57 4.19 -9.21 16.11
CA GLU A 57 5.58 -9.37 16.51
C GLU A 57 6.51 -8.70 15.50
N MET A 58 7.48 -7.95 15.99
CA MET A 58 8.47 -7.29 15.15
C MET A 58 9.65 -8.22 14.88
N TYR A 59 10.15 -8.20 13.64
CA TYR A 59 11.31 -9.00 13.25
C TYR A 59 12.12 -8.24 12.21
N GLU A 60 13.36 -8.65 12.02
CA GLU A 60 14.24 -8.06 11.01
C GLU A 60 14.46 -9.04 9.87
N LYS A 61 14.35 -8.55 8.64
CA LYS A 61 14.64 -9.31 7.43
C LYS A 61 15.13 -8.35 6.37
N GLN A 62 16.28 -8.64 5.78
CA GLN A 62 16.83 -7.81 4.72
C GLN A 62 15.95 -7.87 3.48
N ASN A 63 15.83 -6.74 2.80
CA ASN A 63 15.18 -6.69 1.50
C ASN A 63 15.96 -5.75 0.59
N ASN A 64 15.75 -5.87 -0.72
CA ASN A 64 16.46 -5.09 -1.73
C ASN A 64 15.60 -3.95 -2.29
N GLU A 65 14.48 -3.66 -1.67
CA GLU A 65 13.57 -2.62 -2.11
C GLU A 65 14.24 -1.24 -1.99
N THR A 66 13.92 -0.37 -2.94
CA THR A 66 14.36 1.02 -2.92
C THR A 66 13.21 1.93 -2.52
N PRO A 67 13.47 3.14 -1.99
CA PRO A 67 12.38 4.06 -1.67
C PRO A 67 11.56 4.45 -2.92
N GLU A 68 12.21 4.53 -4.07
CA GLU A 68 11.55 4.89 -5.32
C GLU A 68 10.52 3.86 -5.76
N TYR A 69 10.77 2.59 -5.47
CA TYR A 69 9.90 1.49 -5.90
C TYR A 69 8.45 1.69 -5.43
N PHE A 70 8.26 1.89 -4.15
CA PHE A 70 6.93 2.06 -3.59
C PHE A 70 6.31 3.40 -4.00
N LYS A 71 7.11 4.47 -3.99
CA LYS A 71 6.63 5.80 -4.38
C LYS A 71 6.12 5.81 -5.82
N ASP A 72 6.84 5.16 -6.74
CA ASP A 72 6.43 5.06 -8.13
C ASP A 72 5.11 4.33 -8.28
N ILE A 73 4.95 3.21 -7.59
CA ILE A 73 3.73 2.42 -7.67
C ILE A 73 2.54 3.25 -7.19
N ILE A 74 2.66 3.90 -6.05
CA ILE A 74 1.56 4.70 -5.50
C ILE A 74 1.24 5.88 -6.43
N ASP A 75 2.26 6.57 -6.94
CA ASP A 75 2.05 7.69 -7.85
C ASP A 75 1.31 7.27 -9.13
N ARG A 76 1.68 6.13 -9.70
CA ARG A 76 1.03 5.60 -10.89
C ARG A 76 -0.41 5.18 -10.60
N LEU A 77 -0.66 4.54 -9.47
CA LEU A 77 -2.01 4.13 -9.08
C LEU A 77 -2.92 5.33 -8.80
N MET A 78 -2.36 6.41 -8.27
CA MET A 78 -3.14 7.61 -7.97
C MET A 78 -3.73 8.27 -9.22
N LYS A 79 -3.20 7.99 -10.40
CA LYS A 79 -3.70 8.53 -11.66
C LYS A 79 -4.90 7.78 -12.21
N PHE A 80 -5.22 6.62 -11.66
CA PHE A 80 -6.35 5.80 -12.10
C PHE A 80 -7.61 6.20 -11.34
N GLU A 81 -8.72 6.23 -12.04
CA GLU A 81 -10.01 6.60 -11.44
C GLU A 81 -10.83 5.35 -11.13
N GLY A 82 -11.61 5.42 -10.07
CA GLY A 82 -12.55 4.37 -9.70
C GLY A 82 -11.94 3.15 -9.04
N ILE A 83 -10.69 3.23 -8.62
CA ILE A 83 -10.04 2.12 -7.93
C ILE A 83 -9.84 2.44 -6.45
N TYR A 84 -9.67 1.36 -5.67
CA TYR A 84 -9.35 1.45 -4.25
C TYR A 84 -8.00 0.80 -4.01
N ILE A 85 -7.16 1.47 -3.23
CA ILE A 85 -5.83 0.99 -2.87
C ILE A 85 -5.81 0.72 -1.38
N GLU A 86 -5.36 -0.47 -1.00
CA GLU A 86 -5.19 -0.84 0.40
C GLU A 86 -3.80 -1.38 0.64
N ILE A 87 -3.16 -0.90 1.69
CA ILE A 87 -1.90 -1.45 2.18
C ILE A 87 -2.23 -2.33 3.37
N ILE A 88 -2.11 -3.62 3.21
CA ILE A 88 -2.41 -4.59 4.26
C ILE A 88 -1.15 -5.38 4.57
N GLY A 89 -0.57 -5.12 5.73
CA GLY A 89 0.74 -5.69 6.05
C GLY A 89 1.77 -5.26 5.03
N SER A 90 2.39 -6.22 4.36
CA SER A 90 3.39 -5.96 3.32
C SER A 90 2.80 -5.99 1.90
N PHE A 91 1.51 -6.19 1.77
CA PHE A 91 0.84 -6.33 0.48
C PHE A 91 0.15 -5.04 0.07
N ILE A 92 0.10 -4.80 -1.23
CA ILE A 92 -0.73 -3.73 -1.82
C ILE A 92 -1.88 -4.42 -2.55
N TRP A 93 -3.11 -4.06 -2.19
CA TRP A 93 -4.31 -4.59 -2.83
C TRP A 93 -5.01 -3.48 -3.61
N VAL A 94 -5.43 -3.80 -4.85
CA VAL A 94 -6.14 -2.86 -5.70
C VAL A 94 -7.46 -3.48 -6.12
N THR A 95 -8.54 -2.81 -5.78
CA THR A 95 -9.89 -3.24 -6.09
C THR A 95 -10.64 -2.13 -6.83
N GLY A 96 -11.89 -2.38 -7.18
CA GLY A 96 -12.73 -1.42 -7.85
C GLY A 96 -12.71 -1.59 -9.36
N ASP A 97 -12.81 -0.50 -10.09
CA ASP A 97 -12.89 -0.50 -11.54
C ASP A 97 -11.50 -0.54 -12.19
N THR A 98 -10.85 -1.70 -12.06
CA THR A 98 -9.48 -1.92 -12.53
C THR A 98 -9.39 -2.33 -14.00
N LYS A 99 -10.49 -2.74 -14.59
CA LYS A 99 -10.51 -3.30 -15.95
C LYS A 99 -9.85 -2.39 -16.99
N PRO A 100 -10.12 -1.08 -17.04
CA PRO A 100 -9.46 -0.19 -18.01
C PRO A 100 -7.96 -0.09 -17.80
N TYR A 101 -7.45 -0.42 -16.63
CA TYR A 101 -6.06 -0.24 -16.25
C TYR A 101 -5.30 -1.56 -16.07
N LYS A 102 -5.92 -2.67 -16.44
CA LYS A 102 -5.37 -4.01 -16.17
C LYS A 102 -3.95 -4.19 -16.69
N ASP A 103 -3.66 -3.70 -17.89
CA ASP A 103 -2.34 -3.86 -18.48
C ASP A 103 -1.28 -3.07 -17.72
N SER A 104 -1.61 -1.84 -17.32
CA SER A 104 -0.72 -1.01 -16.53
C SER A 104 -0.47 -1.61 -15.13
N ILE A 105 -1.52 -2.13 -14.50
CA ILE A 105 -1.41 -2.76 -13.19
C ILE A 105 -0.54 -4.02 -13.28
N LYS A 106 -0.75 -4.83 -14.30
CA LYS A 106 0.05 -6.03 -14.53
C LYS A 106 1.51 -5.68 -14.78
N GLU A 107 1.77 -4.63 -15.55
CA GLU A 107 3.13 -4.17 -15.84
C GLU A 107 3.89 -3.76 -14.57
N MET A 108 3.20 -3.23 -13.58
CA MET A 108 3.80 -2.87 -12.30
C MET A 108 4.17 -4.08 -11.43
N GLY A 109 3.81 -5.29 -11.87
CA GLY A 109 4.11 -6.50 -11.13
C GLY A 109 2.96 -7.07 -10.32
N PHE A 110 1.80 -6.46 -10.37
CA PHE A 110 0.62 -6.96 -9.68
C PHE A 110 0.13 -8.26 -10.30
N LYS A 111 -0.48 -9.10 -9.48
CA LYS A 111 -1.08 -10.36 -9.89
C LYS A 111 -2.59 -10.32 -9.65
N TRP A 112 -3.33 -10.97 -10.54
CA TRP A 112 -4.78 -11.07 -10.40
C TRP A 112 -5.14 -12.24 -9.49
N HIS A 113 -6.02 -11.98 -8.54
CA HIS A 113 -6.55 -13.02 -7.66
C HIS A 113 -7.97 -13.36 -8.10
N THR A 114 -8.15 -14.55 -8.67
CA THR A 114 -9.43 -14.95 -9.28
C THR A 114 -10.57 -15.08 -8.27
N LYS A 115 -10.28 -15.56 -7.07
CA LYS A 115 -11.30 -15.74 -6.04
C LYS A 115 -11.71 -14.43 -5.38
N LYS A 116 -10.74 -13.56 -5.11
CA LYS A 116 -11.01 -12.26 -4.48
C LYS A 116 -11.38 -11.18 -5.49
N LEU A 117 -11.23 -11.46 -6.79
CA LEU A 117 -11.53 -10.52 -7.87
C LEU A 117 -10.83 -9.17 -7.70
N CYS A 118 -9.54 -9.23 -7.42
CA CYS A 118 -8.74 -8.04 -7.19
C CYS A 118 -7.28 -8.29 -7.58
N TRP A 119 -6.52 -7.19 -7.67
CA TRP A 119 -5.09 -7.26 -7.93
C TRP A 119 -4.33 -7.16 -6.62
N TYR A 120 -3.17 -7.80 -6.56
CA TYR A 120 -2.30 -7.69 -5.38
C TYR A 120 -0.84 -7.67 -5.79
N LEU A 121 -0.04 -6.97 -5.00
CA LEU A 121 1.41 -6.95 -5.12
C LEU A 121 2.00 -7.48 -3.82
N PRO A 122 2.58 -8.69 -3.86
CA PRO A 122 3.21 -9.24 -2.67
C PRO A 122 4.55 -8.58 -2.39
N PRO A 123 5.07 -8.66 -1.16
CA PRO A 123 6.41 -8.19 -0.86
C PRO A 123 7.45 -9.04 -1.57
N GLU A 124 8.67 -8.49 -1.70
CA GLU A 124 9.78 -9.21 -2.31
C GLU A 124 10.04 -10.52 -1.56
N GLY A 125 10.23 -11.59 -2.32
CA GLY A 125 10.54 -12.89 -1.75
C GLY A 125 9.36 -13.63 -1.13
N TYR A 126 8.15 -13.10 -1.30
CA TYR A 126 6.96 -13.74 -0.76
C TYR A 126 6.71 -15.09 -1.43
N ARG A 127 6.39 -16.10 -0.59
CA ARG A 127 5.92 -17.40 -1.04
C ARG A 127 4.72 -17.79 -0.20
N LYS A 128 3.68 -18.27 -0.87
CA LYS A 128 2.49 -18.76 -0.16
C LYS A 128 2.79 -20.14 0.44
N PHE A 129 2.67 -20.25 1.75
CA PHE A 129 2.77 -21.53 2.45
C PHE A 129 1.39 -21.95 2.92
N GLY A 130 1.06 -23.22 2.69
CA GLY A 130 -0.20 -23.77 3.13
C GLY A 130 -1.34 -23.54 2.13
N LYS A 131 -2.48 -24.17 2.40
CA LYS A 131 -3.64 -24.16 1.52
C LYS A 131 -4.77 -23.26 1.98
N LYS A 132 -4.65 -22.66 3.17
CA LYS A 132 -5.70 -21.84 3.72
C LYS A 132 -5.74 -20.49 3.03
N GLU A 133 -6.92 -20.12 2.57
CA GLU A 133 -7.14 -18.81 1.96
C GLU A 133 -7.99 -17.96 2.90
N TYR A 134 -7.69 -16.65 2.89
CA TYR A 134 -8.41 -15.68 3.70
C TYR A 134 -9.10 -14.69 2.77
N SER A 135 -10.31 -14.26 3.14
CA SER A 135 -10.97 -13.16 2.46
C SER A 135 -10.23 -11.85 2.72
N LEU A 136 -10.52 -10.82 1.92
CA LEU A 136 -9.95 -9.50 2.17
C LEU A 136 -10.36 -8.98 3.55
N ASP A 137 -11.60 -9.23 3.98
CA ASP A 137 -12.04 -8.80 5.29
C ASP A 137 -11.26 -9.48 6.41
N ASP A 138 -10.96 -10.76 6.27
CA ASP A 138 -10.12 -11.48 7.23
C ASP A 138 -8.72 -10.87 7.29
N ILE A 139 -8.15 -10.57 6.13
CA ILE A 139 -6.81 -9.98 6.05
C ILE A 139 -6.80 -8.58 6.66
N ARG A 140 -7.82 -7.78 6.38
CA ARG A 140 -7.97 -6.44 7.00
C ARG A 140 -8.02 -6.53 8.50
N GLY A 141 -8.76 -7.51 9.03
CA GLY A 141 -8.85 -7.73 10.47
C GLY A 141 -7.51 -8.08 11.11
N MET A 142 -6.69 -8.87 10.41
CA MET A 142 -5.36 -9.25 10.90
C MET A 142 -4.40 -8.08 10.99
N TYR A 143 -4.50 -7.11 10.08
CA TYR A 143 -3.53 -6.01 9.99
C TYR A 143 -4.12 -4.63 10.31
N GLY A 144 -5.43 -4.54 10.58
CA GLY A 144 -6.06 -3.29 10.99
C GLY A 144 -5.98 -2.17 9.98
N THR A 145 -6.18 -2.48 8.71
CA THR A 145 -6.06 -1.50 7.62
C THR A 145 -7.39 -0.85 7.27
N LYS A 146 -7.29 0.25 6.52
CA LYS A 146 -8.44 0.95 5.92
C LYS A 146 -8.24 1.05 4.42
N GLY A 147 -9.34 1.00 3.67
CA GLY A 147 -9.32 1.20 2.24
C GLY A 147 -9.67 2.64 1.87
N PHE A 148 -9.03 3.14 0.83
CA PHE A 148 -9.26 4.49 0.33
C PHE A 148 -9.41 4.45 -1.19
N GLN A 149 -10.28 5.32 -1.71
CA GLN A 149 -10.38 5.51 -3.14
C GLN A 149 -9.14 6.24 -3.65
N ALA A 150 -8.58 5.76 -4.76
CA ALA A 150 -7.33 6.30 -5.27
C ALA A 150 -7.48 7.70 -5.82
N HIS A 151 -8.63 8.01 -6.42
CA HIS A 151 -8.85 9.27 -7.12
C HIS A 151 -10.25 9.78 -6.82
N GLY A 152 -10.44 11.10 -6.95
CA GLY A 152 -11.71 11.73 -6.63
C GLY A 152 -11.90 11.94 -5.14
N SER A 153 -13.12 11.81 -4.67
CA SER A 153 -13.42 11.96 -3.25
C SER A 153 -12.84 10.80 -2.44
N MET A 154 -12.23 11.13 -1.32
CA MET A 154 -11.74 10.11 -0.41
C MET A 154 -12.91 9.40 0.27
N LYS A 155 -12.85 8.08 0.31
CA LYS A 155 -13.89 7.27 0.93
C LYS A 155 -13.25 6.21 1.80
N LEU A 156 -13.71 6.07 3.03
CA LEU A 156 -13.19 5.10 3.98
C LEU A 156 -13.97 3.79 3.85
N GLU A 157 -13.31 2.75 3.37
CA GLU A 157 -13.92 1.43 3.26
C GLU A 157 -14.11 0.76 4.62
N ALA A 158 -13.24 1.05 5.55
CA ALA A 158 -13.30 0.45 6.87
C ALA A 158 -14.57 0.81 7.64
N GLU A 159 -15.27 1.83 7.20
CA GLU A 159 -16.56 2.20 7.81
C GLU A 159 -17.59 1.08 7.72
N ALA A 160 -17.41 0.17 6.80
CA ALA A 160 -18.30 -0.95 6.65
C ALA A 160 -18.19 -1.98 7.78
N VAL A 161 -17.22 -1.83 8.61
CA VAL A 161 -16.92 -2.76 9.70
C VAL A 161 -17.74 -2.43 10.94
#